data_98a1fd559c9dd8e77e9170ada7dfcae4
#
_entry.id   98a1fd559c9dd8e77e9170ada7dfcae4
#
_cell.length_a   1.000
_cell.length_b   1.000
_cell.length_c   1.000
_cell.angle_alpha   90.00
_cell.angle_beta   90.00
_cell.angle_gamma   90.00
#
_symmetry.space_group_name_H-M   'P 1'
#
loop_
_entity.id
_entity.type
_entity.pdbx_description
1 polymer ?
#
loop_
_entity_poly.entity_id
_entity_poly.type
_entity_poly.pdbx_seq_one_letter_code
_entity_poly.pdbx_strand_id
1 'polypeptide(L)'
;MSISRRNALMGATAAAVVTGAITAPLALKAASVKAALAGDPVLPAYEAFEAARLQCNAMSDHRLAIVEAVEAEMPPEPHRNRTYLEQSDAERQEACEWRGVCNRRVTARLGTDEDDFMNIHYDRVMLAYETVADIPATTVAGLLCQVRAWWSTYEGHRNTEIPKLDPEESPWEPQTVVQRIYHDLERLAGGMQS
;
A
#
# COMPACT_ATOMS: atom_id res chain seq x y z
N MET A 1 -16.11 8.82 20.60
CA MET A 1 -17.10 9.44 19.66
C MET A 1 -17.14 8.57 18.42
N SER A 2 -18.27 7.91 18.17
CA SER A 2 -18.42 6.96 17.06
C SER A 2 -18.78 7.74 15.79
N ILE A 3 -17.89 7.80 14.81
CA ILE A 3 -18.14 8.42 13.50
C ILE A 3 -18.85 7.37 12.63
N SER A 4 -20.07 7.72 12.26
CA SER A 4 -20.99 6.89 11.48
C SER A 4 -20.44 6.61 10.09
N ARG A 5 -20.16 5.34 9.79
CA ARG A 5 -19.64 4.80 8.51
C ARG A 5 -20.60 4.92 7.31
N ARG A 6 -21.70 5.66 7.41
CA ARG A 6 -22.76 5.64 6.38
C ARG A 6 -22.73 6.74 5.32
N ASN A 7 -21.88 7.76 5.43
CA ASN A 7 -21.95 8.93 4.52
C ASN A 7 -20.87 8.98 3.40
N ALA A 8 -20.03 7.97 3.23
CA ALA A 8 -18.95 7.97 2.24
C ALA A 8 -19.32 7.37 0.87
N LEU A 9 -20.58 7.02 0.61
CA LEU A 9 -20.96 6.25 -0.59
C LEU A 9 -21.62 7.05 -1.71
N MET A 10 -21.63 8.40 -1.65
CA MET A 10 -22.18 9.21 -2.76
C MET A 10 -21.16 10.22 -3.27
N GLY A 11 -20.43 9.83 -4.29
CA GLY A 11 -19.50 10.71 -5.01
C GLY A 11 -18.72 9.96 -6.08
N ALA A 12 -19.40 9.21 -6.94
CA ALA A 12 -18.78 8.68 -8.16
C ALA A 12 -18.98 9.69 -9.29
N THR A 13 -17.88 10.19 -9.86
CA THR A 13 -17.66 10.38 -11.30
C THR A 13 -16.56 11.39 -11.55
N ALA A 14 -15.39 10.91 -11.93
CA ALA A 14 -14.54 11.40 -13.03
C ALA A 14 -13.20 10.65 -12.97
N ALA A 15 -13.13 9.46 -13.55
CA ALA A 15 -11.86 8.79 -13.78
C ALA A 15 -11.26 9.34 -15.07
N ALA A 16 -10.26 10.21 -14.95
CA ALA A 16 -9.35 10.47 -16.06
C ALA A 16 -8.34 9.31 -16.11
N VAL A 17 -8.39 8.52 -17.19
CA VAL A 17 -7.45 7.43 -17.47
C VAL A 17 -6.08 8.04 -17.79
N VAL A 18 -5.13 7.90 -16.87
CA VAL A 18 -3.70 8.09 -17.17
C VAL A 18 -3.15 6.75 -17.62
N THR A 19 -3.11 6.54 -18.93
CA THR A 19 -2.40 5.42 -19.56
C THR A 19 -0.90 5.72 -19.62
N GLY A 20 -0.15 5.29 -18.63
CA GLY A 20 1.32 5.26 -18.64
C GLY A 20 1.80 3.82 -18.82
N ALA A 21 2.62 3.57 -19.84
CA ALA A 21 3.15 2.26 -20.23
C ALA A 21 3.95 1.59 -19.11
N ILE A 22 3.44 0.50 -18.55
CA ILE A 22 4.13 -0.38 -17.62
C ILE A 22 4.70 -1.57 -18.40
N THR A 23 5.99 -1.78 -18.22
CA THR A 23 6.91 -2.68 -18.92
C THR A 23 6.49 -4.16 -18.99
N ALA A 24 6.74 -4.76 -20.15
CA ALA A 24 6.30 -6.08 -20.63
C ALA A 24 6.57 -7.37 -19.78
N PRO A 25 7.54 -7.49 -18.86
CA PRO A 25 7.74 -8.76 -18.15
C PRO A 25 6.72 -9.06 -17.04
N LEU A 26 6.06 -8.04 -16.47
CA LEU A 26 4.99 -8.22 -15.49
C LEU A 26 3.68 -8.73 -16.13
N ALA A 27 3.42 -8.34 -17.38
CA ALA A 27 2.22 -8.74 -18.11
C ALA A 27 2.22 -10.25 -18.47
N LEU A 28 3.40 -10.87 -18.73
CA LEU A 28 3.47 -12.30 -19.06
C LEU A 28 3.23 -13.18 -17.83
N LYS A 29 3.79 -12.83 -16.66
CA LYS A 29 3.52 -13.55 -15.41
C LYS A 29 2.06 -13.40 -14.97
N ALA A 30 1.47 -12.21 -15.12
CA ALA A 30 0.06 -11.97 -14.84
C ALA A 30 -0.87 -12.76 -15.78
N ALA A 31 -0.53 -12.92 -17.05
CA ALA A 31 -1.33 -13.66 -18.03
C ALA A 31 -1.33 -15.18 -17.75
N SER A 32 -0.21 -15.77 -17.30
CA SER A 32 -0.15 -17.19 -16.96
C SER A 32 -0.91 -17.53 -15.67
N VAL A 33 -0.85 -16.65 -14.67
CA VAL A 33 -1.66 -16.77 -13.45
C VAL A 33 -3.15 -16.61 -13.76
N LYS A 34 -3.51 -15.67 -14.64
CA LYS A 34 -4.89 -15.45 -15.07
C LYS A 34 -5.50 -16.67 -15.81
N ALA A 35 -4.73 -17.38 -16.60
CA ALA A 35 -5.18 -18.61 -17.28
C ALA A 35 -5.40 -19.78 -16.29
N ALA A 36 -4.54 -19.90 -15.27
CA ALA A 36 -4.67 -20.91 -14.22
C ALA A 36 -5.80 -20.62 -13.21
N LEU A 37 -6.22 -19.36 -13.12
CA LEU A 37 -7.29 -18.89 -12.23
C LEU A 37 -8.66 -18.83 -12.90
N ALA A 38 -8.80 -19.21 -14.18
CA ALA A 38 -10.07 -19.18 -14.87
C ALA A 38 -11.12 -20.01 -14.12
N GLY A 39 -11.96 -19.34 -13.33
CA GLY A 39 -13.00 -19.95 -12.49
C GLY A 39 -12.77 -19.85 -10.97
N ASP A 40 -11.62 -19.37 -10.48
CA ASP A 40 -11.43 -19.15 -9.04
C ASP A 40 -12.13 -17.85 -8.60
N PRO A 41 -13.04 -17.91 -7.60
CA PRO A 41 -13.81 -16.73 -7.18
C PRO A 41 -12.95 -15.64 -6.51
N VAL A 42 -11.73 -15.97 -6.07
CA VAL A 42 -10.79 -15.01 -5.47
C VAL A 42 -10.25 -14.02 -6.50
N LEU A 43 -10.13 -14.41 -7.79
CA LEU A 43 -9.46 -13.57 -8.79
C LEU A 43 -10.07 -12.18 -8.97
N PRO A 44 -11.39 -12.01 -9.15
CA PRO A 44 -11.96 -10.67 -9.31
C PRO A 44 -11.75 -9.78 -8.09
N ALA A 45 -11.81 -10.37 -6.88
CA ALA A 45 -11.56 -9.66 -5.63
C ALA A 45 -10.08 -9.25 -5.53
N TYR A 46 -9.16 -10.12 -5.92
CA TYR A 46 -7.73 -9.81 -5.95
C TYR A 46 -7.39 -8.72 -6.98
N GLU A 47 -7.99 -8.75 -8.17
CA GLU A 47 -7.84 -7.66 -9.16
C GLU A 47 -8.33 -6.32 -8.59
N ALA A 48 -9.45 -6.31 -7.86
CA ALA A 48 -9.95 -5.11 -7.19
C ALA A 48 -9.02 -4.63 -6.06
N PHE A 49 -8.45 -5.55 -5.28
CA PHE A 49 -7.45 -5.24 -4.26
C PHE A 49 -6.20 -4.60 -4.87
N GLU A 50 -5.65 -5.18 -5.94
CA GLU A 50 -4.48 -4.63 -6.63
C GLU A 50 -4.74 -3.22 -7.19
N ALA A 51 -5.94 -2.99 -7.75
CA ALA A 51 -6.33 -1.67 -8.22
C ALA A 51 -6.40 -0.64 -7.08
N ALA A 52 -6.99 -1.01 -5.94
CA ALA A 52 -7.07 -0.15 -4.76
C ALA A 52 -5.68 0.16 -4.19
N ARG A 53 -4.79 -0.84 -4.12
CA ARG A 53 -3.40 -0.71 -3.66
C ARG A 53 -2.59 0.23 -4.56
N LEU A 54 -2.67 0.05 -5.87
CA LEU A 54 -1.98 0.91 -6.83
C LEU A 54 -2.46 2.36 -6.74
N GLN A 55 -3.76 2.57 -6.55
CA GLN A 55 -4.32 3.89 -6.33
C GLN A 55 -3.82 4.51 -5.01
N CYS A 56 -3.74 3.73 -3.93
CA CYS A 56 -3.22 4.19 -2.65
C CYS A 56 -1.75 4.63 -2.78
N ASN A 57 -0.92 3.85 -3.47
CA ASN A 57 0.48 4.20 -3.72
C ASN A 57 0.60 5.50 -4.53
N ALA A 58 -0.18 5.66 -5.60
CA ALA A 58 -0.18 6.88 -6.41
C ALA A 58 -0.60 8.11 -5.59
N MET A 59 -1.56 7.96 -4.66
CA MET A 59 -1.96 9.05 -3.77
C MET A 59 -0.89 9.36 -2.71
N SER A 60 -0.18 8.35 -2.21
CA SER A 60 0.98 8.55 -1.32
C SER A 60 2.10 9.31 -2.03
N ASP A 61 2.41 8.97 -3.27
CA ASP A 61 3.41 9.68 -4.07
C ASP A 61 2.97 11.13 -4.37
N HIS A 62 1.69 11.34 -4.68
CA HIS A 62 1.13 12.66 -4.87
C HIS A 62 1.24 13.52 -3.59
N ARG A 63 0.88 12.97 -2.43
CA ARG A 63 1.05 13.62 -1.13
C ARG A 63 2.51 14.00 -0.89
N LEU A 64 3.43 13.06 -1.10
CA LEU A 64 4.87 13.31 -0.91
C LEU A 64 5.37 14.45 -1.80
N ALA A 65 4.98 14.48 -3.08
CA ALA A 65 5.33 15.56 -4.00
C ALA A 65 4.81 16.93 -3.54
N ILE A 66 3.61 16.99 -2.92
CA ILE A 66 3.07 18.22 -2.32
C ILE A 66 3.89 18.66 -1.11
N VAL A 67 4.26 17.72 -0.22
CA VAL A 67 5.09 18.00 0.95
C VAL A 67 6.44 18.57 0.51
N GLU A 68 7.13 17.90 -0.41
CA GLU A 68 8.42 18.34 -0.96
C GLU A 68 8.33 19.73 -1.60
N ALA A 69 7.27 20.00 -2.37
CA ALA A 69 7.05 21.30 -2.98
C ALA A 69 6.82 22.41 -1.95
N VAL A 70 6.07 22.11 -0.87
CA VAL A 70 5.87 23.06 0.23
C VAL A 70 7.16 23.32 0.99
N GLU A 71 7.92 22.28 1.31
CA GLU A 71 9.22 22.42 1.99
C GLU A 71 10.21 23.24 1.17
N ALA A 72 10.24 23.04 -0.15
CA ALA A 72 11.12 23.81 -1.06
C ALA A 72 10.80 25.31 -1.10
N GLU A 73 9.56 25.70 -0.79
CA GLU A 73 9.12 27.11 -0.74
C GLU A 73 9.31 27.76 0.64
N MET A 74 9.69 26.97 1.63
CA MET A 74 9.88 27.42 3.01
C MET A 74 11.38 27.65 3.31
N PRO A 75 11.70 28.48 4.31
CA PRO A 75 13.05 28.48 4.88
C PRO A 75 13.42 27.08 5.34
N PRO A 76 14.70 26.71 5.36
CA PRO A 76 15.12 25.41 5.90
C PRO A 76 14.58 25.18 7.29
N GLU A 77 14.19 23.93 7.59
CA GLU A 77 13.72 23.57 8.95
C GLU A 77 14.78 23.92 9.98
N PRO A 78 14.44 24.73 11.03
CA PRO A 78 15.41 25.12 12.04
C PRO A 78 15.86 23.87 12.83
N HIS A 79 17.14 23.85 13.19
CA HIS A 79 17.74 22.79 14.02
C HIS A 79 17.64 21.35 13.49
N ARG A 80 17.40 21.15 12.19
CA ARG A 80 17.25 19.83 11.53
C ARG A 80 18.43 18.89 11.79
N ASN A 81 19.65 19.44 12.01
CA ASN A 81 20.88 18.66 12.22
C ASN A 81 21.10 18.25 13.69
N ARG A 82 20.17 18.55 14.59
CA ARG A 82 20.22 18.18 16.00
C ARG A 82 19.13 17.18 16.33
N THR A 83 19.47 16.19 17.15
CA THR A 83 18.47 15.28 17.68
C THR A 83 17.54 16.01 18.66
N TYR A 84 16.34 15.49 18.87
CA TYR A 84 15.38 16.06 19.82
C TYR A 84 15.98 16.25 21.24
N LEU A 85 16.85 15.34 21.66
CA LEU A 85 17.50 15.39 22.98
C LEU A 85 18.59 16.47 23.08
N GLU A 86 19.17 16.89 21.95
CA GLU A 86 20.21 17.94 21.90
C GLU A 86 19.63 19.34 21.78
N GLN A 87 18.32 19.44 21.50
CA GLN A 87 17.63 20.72 21.35
C GLN A 87 17.16 21.26 22.70
N SER A 88 17.34 22.55 22.93
CA SER A 88 16.71 23.28 24.02
C SER A 88 15.19 23.39 23.80
N ASP A 89 14.46 23.76 24.84
CA ASP A 89 12.99 23.94 24.73
C ASP A 89 12.61 25.04 23.71
N ALA A 90 13.40 26.12 23.64
CA ALA A 90 13.18 27.19 22.66
C ALA A 90 13.42 26.70 21.22
N GLU A 91 14.46 25.91 20.97
CA GLU A 91 14.75 25.33 19.65
C GLU A 91 13.67 24.32 19.22
N ARG A 92 13.17 23.51 20.18
CA ARG A 92 12.03 22.61 19.92
C ARG A 92 10.76 23.37 19.58
N GLN A 93 10.50 24.47 20.28
CA GLN A 93 9.35 25.32 20.01
C GLN A 93 9.44 25.92 18.59
N GLU A 94 10.59 26.46 18.19
CA GLU A 94 10.81 27.01 16.86
C GLU A 94 10.62 25.95 15.75
N ALA A 95 11.16 24.74 15.91
CA ALA A 95 10.95 23.65 14.99
C ALA A 95 9.49 23.21 14.91
N CYS A 96 8.77 23.20 16.04
CA CYS A 96 7.35 22.90 16.11
C CYS A 96 6.50 23.95 15.35
N GLU A 97 6.81 25.23 15.52
CA GLU A 97 6.13 26.33 14.80
C GLU A 97 6.35 26.23 13.30
N TRP A 98 7.58 25.94 12.86
CA TRP A 98 7.92 25.71 11.47
C TRP A 98 7.10 24.55 10.87
N ARG A 99 7.06 23.39 11.54
CA ARG A 99 6.25 22.24 11.12
C ARG A 99 4.78 22.58 11.08
N GLY A 100 4.28 23.34 12.05
CA GLY A 100 2.89 23.81 12.05
C GLY A 100 2.54 24.68 10.83
N VAL A 101 3.48 25.53 10.37
CA VAL A 101 3.29 26.31 9.13
C VAL A 101 3.33 25.38 7.91
N CYS A 102 4.28 24.45 7.86
CA CYS A 102 4.40 23.47 6.78
C CYS A 102 3.11 22.66 6.63
N ASN A 103 2.62 22.06 7.71
CA ASN A 103 1.40 21.25 7.72
C ASN A 103 0.18 22.05 7.25
N ARG A 104 -0.01 23.29 7.69
CA ARG A 104 -1.12 24.14 7.19
C ARG A 104 -1.06 24.38 5.69
N ARG A 105 0.15 24.55 5.12
CA ARG A 105 0.32 24.73 3.67
C ARG A 105 0.06 23.44 2.91
N VAL A 106 0.50 22.29 3.43
CA VAL A 106 0.22 20.96 2.86
C VAL A 106 -1.27 20.71 2.86
N THR A 107 -1.95 20.88 4.01
CA THR A 107 -3.40 20.76 4.15
C THR A 107 -4.17 21.64 3.15
N ALA A 108 -3.73 22.90 2.97
CA ALA A 108 -4.35 23.81 2.01
C ALA A 108 -4.20 23.33 0.55
N ARG A 109 -3.12 22.62 0.20
CA ARG A 109 -2.91 22.07 -1.15
C ARG A 109 -3.60 20.74 -1.37
N LEU A 110 -3.68 19.90 -0.34
CA LEU A 110 -4.41 18.62 -0.38
C LEU A 110 -5.94 18.84 -0.33
N GLY A 111 -6.38 19.98 0.22
CA GLY A 111 -7.81 20.28 0.46
C GLY A 111 -8.38 19.59 1.72
N THR A 112 -7.57 18.82 2.43
CA THR A 112 -7.91 18.12 3.68
C THR A 112 -6.64 17.87 4.49
N ASP A 113 -6.80 17.45 5.74
CA ASP A 113 -5.70 16.99 6.57
C ASP A 113 -4.96 15.80 5.90
N GLU A 114 -3.66 15.73 6.14
CA GLU A 114 -2.78 14.74 5.50
C GLU A 114 -3.15 13.30 5.90
N ASP A 115 -3.48 13.08 7.18
CA ASP A 115 -3.89 11.78 7.68
C ASP A 115 -5.27 11.40 7.12
N ASP A 116 -6.22 12.32 7.10
CA ASP A 116 -7.55 12.10 6.51
C ASP A 116 -7.46 11.81 5.01
N PHE A 117 -6.55 12.50 4.28
CA PHE A 117 -6.29 12.23 2.88
C PHE A 117 -5.84 10.79 2.64
N MET A 118 -4.89 10.31 3.44
CA MET A 118 -4.37 8.94 3.30
C MET A 118 -5.32 7.88 3.83
N ASN A 119 -6.02 8.13 4.94
CA ASN A 119 -6.94 7.17 5.55
C ASN A 119 -8.06 6.73 4.59
N ILE A 120 -8.59 7.63 3.75
CA ILE A 120 -9.59 7.28 2.74
C ILE A 120 -9.06 6.21 1.77
N HIS A 121 -7.78 6.27 1.41
CA HIS A 121 -7.15 5.33 0.48
C HIS A 121 -6.79 4.02 1.19
N TYR A 122 -6.28 4.08 2.41
CA TYR A 122 -6.01 2.90 3.24
C TYR A 122 -7.29 2.11 3.53
N ASP A 123 -8.38 2.77 3.90
CA ASP A 123 -9.67 2.11 4.16
C ASP A 123 -10.17 1.34 2.92
N ARG A 124 -9.96 1.88 1.72
CA ARG A 124 -10.31 1.19 0.47
C ARG A 124 -9.47 -0.06 0.24
N VAL A 125 -8.16 0.02 0.49
CA VAL A 125 -7.27 -1.14 0.38
C VAL A 125 -7.65 -2.21 1.40
N MET A 126 -7.92 -1.82 2.64
CA MET A 126 -8.32 -2.75 3.70
C MET A 126 -9.66 -3.43 3.40
N LEU A 127 -10.66 -2.69 2.91
CA LEU A 127 -11.94 -3.25 2.51
C LEU A 127 -11.79 -4.25 1.36
N ALA A 128 -10.96 -3.93 0.37
CA ALA A 128 -10.67 -4.84 -0.74
C ALA A 128 -9.89 -6.09 -0.27
N TYR A 129 -8.96 -5.93 0.68
CA TYR A 129 -8.25 -7.04 1.31
C TYR A 129 -9.21 -7.97 2.08
N GLU A 130 -10.10 -7.42 2.92
CA GLU A 130 -11.12 -8.20 3.64
C GLU A 130 -11.96 -9.02 2.65
N THR A 131 -12.32 -8.42 1.50
CA THR A 131 -13.05 -9.13 0.44
C THR A 131 -12.27 -10.31 -0.12
N VAL A 132 -10.95 -10.15 -0.36
CA VAL A 132 -10.08 -11.26 -0.82
C VAL A 132 -9.96 -12.35 0.25
N ALA A 133 -9.83 -11.96 1.52
CA ALA A 133 -9.65 -12.89 2.64
C ALA A 133 -10.90 -13.74 2.91
N ASP A 134 -12.10 -13.17 2.73
CA ASP A 134 -13.37 -13.81 3.03
C ASP A 134 -13.82 -14.82 1.95
N ILE A 135 -13.29 -14.76 0.73
CA ILE A 135 -13.65 -15.67 -0.36
C ILE A 135 -12.83 -16.96 -0.24
N PRO A 136 -13.44 -18.14 -0.10
CA PRO A 136 -12.70 -19.39 -0.12
C PRO A 136 -12.00 -19.62 -1.47
N ALA A 137 -10.67 -19.74 -1.45
CA ALA A 137 -9.91 -20.12 -2.64
C ALA A 137 -10.21 -21.58 -3.02
N THR A 138 -10.42 -21.82 -4.30
CA THR A 138 -10.70 -23.16 -4.85
C THR A 138 -9.50 -23.76 -5.56
N THR A 139 -8.43 -22.97 -5.77
CA THR A 139 -7.20 -23.37 -6.44
C THR A 139 -5.96 -22.92 -5.67
N VAL A 140 -4.80 -23.56 -5.95
CA VAL A 140 -3.50 -23.11 -5.42
C VAL A 140 -3.21 -21.67 -5.86
N ALA A 141 -3.60 -21.30 -7.07
CA ALA A 141 -3.40 -19.95 -7.58
C ALA A 141 -4.27 -18.92 -6.82
N GLY A 142 -5.50 -19.26 -6.43
CA GLY A 142 -6.33 -18.43 -5.54
C GLY A 142 -5.70 -18.25 -4.16
N LEU A 143 -5.14 -19.32 -3.58
CA LEU A 143 -4.39 -19.23 -2.33
C LEU A 143 -3.17 -18.31 -2.44
N LEU A 144 -2.43 -18.37 -3.55
CA LEU A 144 -1.31 -17.45 -3.80
C LEU A 144 -1.77 -15.98 -3.83
N CYS A 145 -2.93 -15.69 -4.42
CA CYS A 145 -3.50 -14.33 -4.41
C CYS A 145 -3.82 -13.87 -2.97
N GLN A 146 -4.40 -14.73 -2.15
CA GLN A 146 -4.69 -14.41 -0.74
C GLN A 146 -3.40 -14.14 0.06
N VAL A 147 -2.37 -14.98 -0.11
CA VAL A 147 -1.07 -14.79 0.57
C VAL A 147 -0.41 -13.48 0.12
N ARG A 148 -0.47 -13.13 -1.17
CA ARG A 148 0.06 -11.86 -1.69
C ARG A 148 -0.69 -10.65 -1.14
N ALA A 149 -2.02 -10.73 -1.08
CA ALA A 149 -2.83 -9.67 -0.50
C ALA A 149 -2.47 -9.45 0.99
N TRP A 150 -2.36 -10.54 1.75
CA TRP A 150 -1.93 -10.49 3.15
C TRP A 150 -0.53 -9.87 3.29
N TRP A 151 0.44 -10.32 2.50
CA TRP A 151 1.81 -9.79 2.52
C TRP A 151 1.85 -8.29 2.25
N SER A 152 1.13 -7.85 1.23
CA SER A 152 1.06 -6.44 0.88
C SER A 152 0.50 -5.57 2.00
N THR A 153 -0.49 -6.05 2.76
CA THR A 153 -1.03 -5.31 3.91
C THR A 153 -0.03 -5.28 5.07
N TYR A 154 0.72 -6.34 5.27
CA TYR A 154 1.78 -6.41 6.28
C TYR A 154 2.95 -5.46 5.96
N GLU A 155 3.40 -5.39 4.71
CA GLU A 155 4.49 -4.55 4.21
C GLU A 155 4.06 -3.09 3.89
N GLY A 156 2.91 -2.66 4.36
CA GLY A 156 2.43 -1.28 4.17
C GLY A 156 1.97 -0.95 2.76
N HIS A 157 1.41 -1.92 2.05
CA HIS A 157 0.74 -1.81 0.73
C HIS A 157 1.64 -1.48 -0.46
N ARG A 158 2.96 -1.35 -0.27
CA ARG A 158 3.87 -0.94 -1.36
C ARG A 158 4.32 -2.09 -2.24
N ASN A 159 4.44 -3.29 -1.69
CA ASN A 159 5.01 -4.43 -2.41
C ASN A 159 4.15 -5.68 -2.26
N THR A 160 3.84 -6.34 -3.37
CA THR A 160 3.20 -7.65 -3.41
C THR A 160 4.19 -8.78 -3.72
N GLU A 161 5.45 -8.44 -4.01
CA GLU A 161 6.50 -9.44 -4.21
C GLU A 161 6.96 -9.95 -2.86
N ILE A 162 6.75 -11.23 -2.62
CA ILE A 162 7.25 -11.91 -1.43
C ILE A 162 8.72 -12.25 -1.67
N PRO A 163 9.65 -11.70 -0.86
CA PRO A 163 11.07 -11.93 -1.05
C PRO A 163 11.43 -13.41 -0.88
N LYS A 164 12.55 -13.82 -1.45
CA LYS A 164 13.11 -15.15 -1.20
C LYS A 164 13.49 -15.28 0.27
N LEU A 165 13.37 -16.51 0.79
CA LEU A 165 13.81 -16.82 2.14
C LEU A 165 15.28 -16.45 2.32
N ASP A 166 15.57 -15.68 3.36
CA ASP A 166 16.91 -15.52 3.87
C ASP A 166 17.25 -16.72 4.76
N PRO A 167 18.31 -17.49 4.45
CA PRO A 167 18.70 -18.63 5.27
C PRO A 167 19.18 -18.24 6.68
N GLU A 168 19.52 -16.96 6.91
CA GLU A 168 19.95 -16.44 8.20
C GLU A 168 18.78 -15.98 9.07
N GLU A 169 17.58 -15.78 8.50
CA GLU A 169 16.38 -15.41 9.26
C GLU A 169 15.87 -16.59 10.12
N SER A 170 15.36 -16.24 11.28
CA SER A 170 14.76 -17.21 12.20
C SER A 170 13.61 -17.97 11.51
N PRO A 171 13.61 -19.32 11.50
CA PRO A 171 12.55 -20.10 10.85
C PRO A 171 11.17 -19.94 11.51
N TRP A 172 11.12 -19.30 12.66
CA TRP A 172 9.91 -19.13 13.48
C TRP A 172 9.31 -17.72 13.40
N GLU A 173 9.97 -16.79 12.69
CA GLU A 173 9.38 -15.48 12.45
C GLU A 173 8.13 -15.63 11.55
N PRO A 174 7.01 -14.95 11.86
CA PRO A 174 5.77 -15.08 11.09
C PRO A 174 5.95 -14.83 9.60
N GLN A 175 6.76 -13.83 9.23
CA GLN A 175 7.09 -13.52 7.85
C GLN A 175 7.82 -14.67 7.16
N THR A 176 8.78 -15.32 7.83
CA THR A 176 9.53 -16.47 7.30
C THR A 176 8.61 -17.65 7.03
N VAL A 177 7.63 -17.90 7.91
CA VAL A 177 6.61 -18.96 7.73
C VAL A 177 5.78 -18.67 6.48
N VAL A 178 5.31 -17.44 6.30
CA VAL A 178 4.50 -17.05 5.13
C VAL A 178 5.31 -17.13 3.84
N GLN A 179 6.56 -16.69 3.85
CA GLN A 179 7.47 -16.83 2.70
C GLN A 179 7.63 -18.31 2.28
N ARG A 180 7.81 -19.22 3.24
CA ARG A 180 7.89 -20.66 2.97
C ARG A 180 6.61 -21.21 2.35
N ILE A 181 5.46 -20.88 2.96
CA ILE A 181 4.15 -21.31 2.44
C ILE A 181 3.99 -20.78 1.00
N TYR A 182 4.30 -19.54 0.75
CA TYR A 182 4.19 -18.92 -0.57
C TYR A 182 5.06 -19.65 -1.60
N HIS A 183 6.35 -19.87 -1.32
CA HIS A 183 7.25 -20.54 -2.26
C HIS A 183 6.92 -22.03 -2.45
N ASP A 184 6.40 -22.70 -1.43
CA ASP A 184 5.89 -24.07 -1.58
C ASP A 184 4.66 -24.12 -2.49
N LEU A 185 3.72 -23.16 -2.35
CA LEU A 185 2.57 -23.05 -3.24
C LEU A 185 2.98 -22.73 -4.69
N GLU A 186 3.96 -21.83 -4.90
CA GLU A 186 4.50 -21.55 -6.24
C GLU A 186 5.11 -22.82 -6.87
N ARG A 187 5.87 -23.59 -6.11
CA ARG A 187 6.46 -24.87 -6.59
C ARG A 187 5.38 -25.88 -6.96
N LEU A 188 4.32 -26.01 -6.14
CA LEU A 188 3.20 -26.90 -6.44
C LEU A 188 2.43 -26.44 -7.69
N ALA A 189 2.20 -25.14 -7.85
CA ALA A 189 1.54 -24.59 -9.02
C ALA A 189 2.37 -24.81 -10.30
N GLY A 190 3.70 -24.67 -10.24
CA GLY A 190 4.61 -24.93 -11.36
C GLY A 190 4.70 -26.42 -11.73
N GLY A 191 4.66 -27.32 -10.75
CA GLY A 191 4.69 -28.76 -10.97
C GLY A 191 3.40 -29.34 -11.56
N MET A 192 2.28 -28.64 -11.49
CA MET A 192 1.01 -29.05 -12.10
C MET A 192 0.92 -28.70 -13.60
N GLN A 193 1.90 -27.95 -14.13
CA GLN A 193 1.94 -27.54 -15.55
C GLN A 193 2.89 -28.39 -16.41
N SER A 194 3.57 -29.37 -15.83
CA SER A 194 4.48 -30.30 -16.50
C SER A 194 3.83 -31.68 -16.63
#